data_a46158f94a253f0810b3f8f290d31f3f
#
_entry.id   a46158f94a253f0810b3f8f290d31f3f
#
_cell.length_a   1.000
_cell.length_b   1.000
_cell.length_c   1.000
_cell.angle_alpha   90.00
_cell.angle_beta   90.00
_cell.angle_gamma   90.00
#
_symmetry.space_group_name_H-M   'P 1'
#
loop_
_entity.id
_entity.type
_entity.pdbx_description
1 polymer ?
#
loop_
_entity_poly.entity_id
_entity_poly.type
_entity_poly.pdbx_seq_one_letter_code
_entity_poly.pdbx_strand_id
1 'polypeptide(L)'
;MGQQQILLIILGIVVIAIAVAIGISLFRAHAISSKRDILVNETIDMAAQAIGYYKRTREFGGGGKSFIGWQIPPQLQNTVNGSYAINALNKDEVVIIATGTELVTGSDSIQVKMTVNPDSYKTEVIH
;
A
#
# COMPACT_ATOMS: atom_id res chain seq x y z
N MET A 1 56.31 3.62 8.02
CA MET A 1 55.10 3.38 8.74
C MET A 1 53.99 4.37 8.49
N GLY A 2 54.04 5.43 7.98
CA GLY A 2 52.95 6.40 7.89
C GLY A 2 52.04 6.24 6.72
N GLN A 3 52.58 6.21 5.49
CA GLN A 3 51.75 6.34 4.29
C GLN A 3 50.85 5.13 4.01
N GLN A 4 51.38 3.93 4.16
CA GLN A 4 50.57 2.72 3.91
C GLN A 4 49.44 2.56 4.92
N GLN A 5 49.70 2.85 6.19
CA GLN A 5 48.68 2.77 7.24
C GLN A 5 47.60 3.81 7.04
N ILE A 6 47.96 5.02 6.68
CA ILE A 6 47.02 6.09 6.40
C ILE A 6 46.17 5.75 5.17
N LEU A 7 46.79 5.23 4.13
CA LEU A 7 46.07 4.78 2.92
C LEU A 7 45.05 3.70 3.23
N LEU A 8 45.43 2.72 4.07
CA LEU A 8 44.51 1.65 4.46
C LEU A 8 43.35 2.15 5.30
N ILE A 9 43.61 3.12 6.21
CA ILE A 9 42.56 3.73 7.01
C ILE A 9 41.57 4.49 6.12
N ILE A 10 42.08 5.29 5.19
CA ILE A 10 41.27 6.06 4.26
C ILE A 10 40.44 5.12 3.39
N LEU A 11 41.07 4.06 2.88
CA LEU A 11 40.34 3.04 2.09
C LEU A 11 39.24 2.37 2.90
N GLY A 12 39.52 2.04 4.17
CA GLY A 12 38.53 1.45 5.07
C GLY A 12 37.34 2.38 5.29
N ILE A 13 37.59 3.67 5.52
CA ILE A 13 36.52 4.66 5.69
C ILE A 13 35.67 4.78 4.44
N VAL A 14 36.28 4.80 3.27
CA VAL A 14 35.54 4.89 1.99
C VAL A 14 34.66 3.66 1.80
N VAL A 15 35.19 2.47 2.06
CA VAL A 15 34.42 1.21 1.93
C VAL A 15 33.23 1.21 2.87
N ILE A 16 33.43 1.62 4.12
CA ILE A 16 32.35 1.70 5.11
C ILE A 16 31.28 2.70 4.66
N ALA A 17 31.68 3.87 4.18
CA ALA A 17 30.76 4.89 3.71
C ALA A 17 29.88 4.37 2.56
N ILE A 18 30.47 3.66 1.61
CA ILE A 18 29.74 3.05 0.50
C ILE A 18 28.77 1.97 1.01
N ALA A 19 29.22 1.13 1.94
CA ALA A 19 28.39 0.08 2.52
C ALA A 19 27.18 0.65 3.24
N VAL A 20 27.37 1.72 4.02
CA VAL A 20 26.27 2.39 4.73
C VAL A 20 25.26 2.99 3.74
N ALA A 21 25.76 3.66 2.69
CA ALA A 21 24.88 4.25 1.66
C ALA A 21 24.01 3.18 0.98
N ILE A 22 24.61 2.05 0.62
CA ILE A 22 23.89 0.93 0.01
C ILE A 22 22.87 0.36 1.00
N GLY A 23 23.27 0.19 2.27
CA GLY A 23 22.39 -0.33 3.31
C GLY A 23 21.16 0.54 3.52
N ILE A 24 21.31 1.85 3.56
CA ILE A 24 20.18 2.78 3.69
C ILE A 24 19.26 2.68 2.48
N SER A 25 19.82 2.61 1.28
CA SER A 25 19.03 2.49 0.04
C SER A 25 18.21 1.20 0.02
N LEU A 26 18.81 0.08 0.40
CA LEU A 26 18.11 -1.21 0.47
C LEU A 26 17.03 -1.21 1.55
N PHE A 27 17.33 -0.62 2.70
CA PHE A 27 16.36 -0.52 3.79
C PHE A 27 15.13 0.29 3.36
N ARG A 28 15.35 1.42 2.69
CA ARG A 28 14.24 2.25 2.19
C ARG A 28 13.38 1.50 1.17
N ALA A 29 14.02 0.82 0.22
CA ALA A 29 13.31 0.02 -0.78
C ALA A 29 12.47 -1.08 -0.12
N HIS A 30 13.03 -1.75 0.89
CA HIS A 30 12.34 -2.78 1.64
C HIS A 30 11.16 -2.21 2.44
N ALA A 31 11.34 -1.05 3.06
CA ALA A 31 10.28 -0.38 3.82
C ALA A 31 9.11 0.00 2.91
N ILE A 32 9.38 0.54 1.73
CA ILE A 32 8.35 0.90 0.75
C ILE A 32 7.59 -0.35 0.31
N SER A 33 8.31 -1.42 -0.03
CA SER A 33 7.69 -2.69 -0.45
C SER A 33 6.81 -3.28 0.65
N SER A 34 7.29 -3.27 1.89
CA SER A 34 6.55 -3.77 3.05
C SER A 34 5.27 -2.96 3.29
N LYS A 35 5.34 -1.65 3.22
CA LYS A 35 4.16 -0.78 3.38
C LYS A 35 3.16 -0.99 2.27
N ARG A 36 3.63 -1.17 1.04
CA ARG A 36 2.76 -1.45 -0.10
C ARG A 36 2.01 -2.77 0.11
N ASP A 37 2.70 -3.80 0.60
CA ASP A 37 2.09 -5.10 0.88
C ASP A 37 1.02 -4.98 1.97
N ILE A 38 1.25 -4.17 2.99
CA ILE A 38 0.25 -3.92 4.05
C ILE A 38 -0.99 -3.25 3.46
N LEU A 39 -0.82 -2.24 2.60
CA LEU A 39 -1.94 -1.58 1.94
C LEU A 39 -2.72 -2.55 1.06
N VAL A 40 -2.03 -3.40 0.31
CA VAL A 40 -2.68 -4.43 -0.52
C VAL A 40 -3.50 -5.38 0.35
N ASN A 41 -2.94 -5.85 1.46
CA ASN A 41 -3.65 -6.76 2.36
C ASN A 41 -4.88 -6.11 2.98
N GLU A 42 -4.78 -4.86 3.39
CA GLU A 42 -5.94 -4.13 3.94
C GLU A 42 -7.01 -3.91 2.87
N THR A 43 -6.62 -3.60 1.63
CA THR A 43 -7.59 -3.45 0.54
C THR A 43 -8.24 -4.78 0.15
N ILE A 44 -7.53 -5.90 0.28
CA ILE A 44 -8.11 -7.23 0.07
C ILE A 44 -9.19 -7.51 1.11
N ASP A 45 -8.97 -7.15 2.36
CA ASP A 45 -9.99 -7.28 3.39
C ASP A 45 -11.22 -6.41 3.08
N MET A 46 -11.01 -5.19 2.62
CA MET A 46 -12.09 -4.32 2.20
C MET A 46 -12.84 -4.88 0.99
N ALA A 47 -12.12 -5.47 0.04
CA ALA A 47 -12.72 -6.12 -1.11
C ALA A 47 -13.62 -7.27 -0.69
N ALA A 48 -13.17 -8.09 0.26
CA ALA A 48 -13.96 -9.18 0.80
C ALA A 48 -15.23 -8.68 1.47
N GLN A 49 -15.15 -7.59 2.23
CA GLN A 49 -16.31 -6.96 2.85
C GLN A 49 -17.29 -6.41 1.80
N ALA A 50 -16.76 -5.79 0.76
CA ALA A 50 -17.58 -5.26 -0.34
C ALA A 50 -18.33 -6.38 -1.08
N ILE A 51 -17.64 -7.48 -1.37
CA ILE A 51 -18.24 -8.64 -2.01
C ILE A 51 -19.32 -9.24 -1.10
N GLY A 52 -19.04 -9.32 0.20
CA GLY A 52 -20.04 -9.78 1.18
C GLY A 52 -21.28 -8.88 1.19
N TYR A 53 -21.08 -7.57 1.13
CA TYR A 53 -22.18 -6.61 1.02
C TYR A 53 -22.99 -6.83 -0.25
N TYR A 54 -22.32 -7.02 -1.37
CA TYR A 54 -22.98 -7.28 -2.66
C TYR A 54 -23.87 -8.51 -2.60
N LYS A 55 -23.40 -9.60 -1.98
CA LYS A 55 -24.11 -10.87 -1.92
C LYS A 55 -25.21 -10.89 -0.86
N ARG A 56 -25.13 -10.00 0.14
CA ARG A 56 -26.13 -9.95 1.22
C ARG A 56 -27.40 -9.29 0.70
N THR A 57 -28.55 -9.83 1.11
CA THR A 57 -29.82 -9.24 0.74
C THR A 57 -30.03 -7.89 1.44
N ARG A 58 -30.86 -7.05 0.85
CA ARG A 58 -31.16 -5.73 1.42
C ARG A 58 -31.81 -5.84 2.79
N GLU A 59 -32.56 -6.91 3.04
CA GLU A 59 -33.23 -7.16 4.32
C GLU A 59 -32.21 -7.30 5.45
N PHE A 60 -31.01 -7.81 5.16
CA PHE A 60 -29.93 -7.99 6.13
C PHE A 60 -28.86 -6.89 6.05
N GLY A 61 -29.20 -5.76 5.46
CA GLY A 61 -28.29 -4.63 5.39
C GLY A 61 -27.27 -4.70 4.25
N GLY A 62 -27.51 -5.58 3.27
CA GLY A 62 -26.63 -5.69 2.11
C GLY A 62 -27.12 -4.92 0.90
N GLY A 63 -26.38 -5.03 -0.20
CA GLY A 63 -26.69 -4.32 -1.44
C GLY A 63 -27.70 -5.03 -2.34
N GLY A 64 -27.98 -6.31 -2.10
CA GLY A 64 -28.89 -7.09 -2.95
C GLY A 64 -28.40 -7.16 -4.38
N LYS A 65 -27.19 -7.67 -4.58
CA LYS A 65 -26.49 -7.76 -5.88
C LYS A 65 -26.14 -6.38 -6.46
N SER A 66 -25.75 -5.45 -5.58
CA SER A 66 -25.28 -4.13 -5.98
C SER A 66 -24.25 -3.64 -4.94
N PHE A 67 -23.22 -2.97 -5.41
CA PHE A 67 -22.25 -2.30 -4.52
C PHE A 67 -22.73 -0.91 -4.10
N ILE A 68 -23.73 -0.38 -4.76
CA ILE A 68 -24.23 0.97 -4.47
C ILE A 68 -24.71 1.04 -3.02
N GLY A 69 -24.23 2.03 -2.28
CA GLY A 69 -24.52 2.18 -0.86
C GLY A 69 -23.44 1.62 0.06
N TRP A 70 -22.47 0.85 -0.46
CA TRP A 70 -21.37 0.37 0.33
C TRP A 70 -20.39 1.48 0.66
N GLN A 71 -19.91 1.49 1.89
CA GLN A 71 -18.93 2.48 2.34
C GLN A 71 -17.81 1.76 3.08
N ILE A 72 -16.62 2.32 3.00
CA ILE A 72 -15.51 1.83 3.80
C ILE A 72 -15.83 2.14 5.27
N PRO A 73 -15.72 1.15 6.19
CA PRO A 73 -15.96 1.41 7.60
C PRO A 73 -15.12 2.59 8.09
N PRO A 74 -15.69 3.51 8.89
CA PRO A 74 -14.96 4.71 9.33
C PRO A 74 -13.63 4.41 10.01
N GLN A 75 -13.54 3.31 10.76
CA GLN A 75 -12.30 2.90 11.42
C GLN A 75 -11.20 2.51 10.43
N LEU A 76 -11.56 2.17 9.20
CA LEU A 76 -10.62 1.74 8.16
C LEU A 76 -10.32 2.84 7.13
N GLN A 77 -11.04 3.95 7.17
CA GLN A 77 -10.79 5.05 6.23
C GLN A 77 -9.44 5.72 6.43
N ASN A 78 -9.03 5.83 7.69
CA ASN A 78 -7.72 6.35 8.05
C ASN A 78 -7.10 5.43 9.08
N THR A 79 -6.00 4.79 8.73
CA THR A 79 -5.25 3.90 9.62
C THR A 79 -3.83 4.42 9.77
N VAL A 80 -3.07 3.81 10.67
CA VAL A 80 -1.65 4.10 10.85
C VAL A 80 -0.89 3.89 9.54
N ASN A 81 -1.36 2.97 8.71
CA ASN A 81 -0.68 2.58 7.47
C ASN A 81 -1.03 3.48 6.29
N GLY A 82 -2.16 4.15 6.33
CA GLY A 82 -2.57 5.03 5.24
C GLY A 82 -4.04 5.36 5.27
N SER A 83 -4.52 5.95 4.18
CA SER A 83 -5.92 6.31 4.02
C SER A 83 -6.53 5.56 2.83
N TYR A 84 -7.82 5.30 2.92
CA TYR A 84 -8.55 4.55 1.92
C TYR A 84 -9.79 5.33 1.51
N ALA A 85 -10.04 5.41 0.21
CA ALA A 85 -11.19 6.12 -0.33
C ALA A 85 -11.78 5.36 -1.51
N ILE A 86 -13.08 5.50 -1.70
CA ILE A 86 -13.76 4.95 -2.86
C ILE A 86 -13.59 5.94 -4.01
N ASN A 87 -12.94 5.49 -5.09
CA ASN A 87 -12.74 6.30 -6.28
C ASN A 87 -13.90 6.21 -7.25
N ALA A 88 -14.52 5.04 -7.36
CA ALA A 88 -15.68 4.81 -8.20
C ALA A 88 -16.57 3.75 -7.56
N LEU A 89 -17.88 3.94 -7.63
CA LEU A 89 -18.86 3.03 -7.04
C LEU A 89 -19.99 2.82 -8.03
N ASN A 90 -20.03 1.64 -8.61
CA ASN A 90 -21.06 1.24 -9.56
C ASN A 90 -21.80 0.03 -9.02
N LYS A 91 -22.86 -0.37 -9.72
CA LYS A 91 -23.64 -1.53 -9.31
C LYS A 91 -22.80 -2.80 -9.21
N ASP A 92 -21.92 -3.03 -10.19
CA ASP A 92 -21.15 -4.26 -10.30
C ASP A 92 -19.64 -4.05 -10.09
N GLU A 93 -19.23 -2.85 -9.69
CA GLU A 93 -17.82 -2.55 -9.54
C GLU A 93 -17.58 -1.49 -8.49
N VAL A 94 -16.56 -1.69 -7.67
CA VAL A 94 -16.06 -0.70 -6.72
C VAL A 94 -14.58 -0.53 -6.95
N VAL A 95 -14.10 0.70 -6.99
CA VAL A 95 -12.68 1.02 -7.07
C VAL A 95 -12.27 1.71 -5.78
N ILE A 96 -11.32 1.11 -5.08
CA ILE A 96 -10.76 1.64 -3.83
C ILE A 96 -9.35 2.10 -4.10
N ILE A 97 -9.02 3.31 -3.67
CA ILE A 97 -7.66 3.84 -3.72
C ILE A 97 -7.11 3.88 -2.30
N ALA A 98 -6.00 3.20 -2.10
CA ALA A 98 -5.25 3.22 -0.85
C ALA A 98 -4.04 4.12 -1.02
N THR A 99 -3.88 5.09 -0.13
CA THR A 99 -2.73 6.01 -0.13
C THR A 99 -1.95 5.78 1.16
N GLY A 100 -0.69 5.41 1.01
CA GLY A 100 0.19 5.16 2.16
C GLY A 100 0.81 6.43 2.72
N THR A 101 1.44 6.30 3.88
CA THR A 101 2.13 7.39 4.54
C THR A 101 3.58 7.53 4.07
N GLU A 102 4.13 6.50 3.41
CA GLU A 102 5.50 6.53 2.89
C GLU A 102 5.56 7.16 1.51
N LEU A 103 6.60 7.95 1.27
CA LEU A 103 6.85 8.55 -0.03
C LEU A 103 7.70 7.62 -0.89
N VAL A 104 7.32 7.44 -2.14
CA VAL A 104 8.08 6.64 -3.10
C VAL A 104 9.14 7.51 -3.76
N THR A 105 8.73 8.65 -4.30
CA THR A 105 9.63 9.62 -4.92
C THR A 105 9.14 11.03 -4.60
N GLY A 106 10.01 11.86 -4.07
CA GLY A 106 9.69 13.27 -3.83
C GLY A 106 8.41 13.46 -3.03
N SER A 107 7.35 13.86 -3.69
CA SER A 107 6.03 14.12 -3.10
C SER A 107 5.01 13.01 -3.32
N ASP A 108 5.37 11.95 -4.06
CA ASP A 108 4.44 10.89 -4.40
C ASP A 108 4.39 9.83 -3.30
N SER A 109 3.22 9.64 -2.73
CA SER A 109 2.98 8.59 -1.73
C SER A 109 2.73 7.24 -2.41
N ILE A 110 2.90 6.16 -1.64
CA ILE A 110 2.53 4.82 -2.10
C ILE A 110 1.02 4.83 -2.37
N GLN A 111 0.62 4.38 -3.55
CA GLN A 111 -0.79 4.26 -3.91
C GLN A 111 -1.06 2.90 -4.53
N VAL A 112 -2.17 2.30 -4.11
CA VAL A 112 -2.65 1.02 -4.62
C VAL A 112 -4.11 1.18 -5.02
N LYS A 113 -4.45 0.67 -6.20
CA LYS A 113 -5.82 0.66 -6.69
C LYS A 113 -6.36 -0.75 -6.63
N MET A 114 -7.51 -0.91 -6.02
CA MET A 114 -8.21 -2.19 -5.94
C MET A 114 -9.53 -2.06 -6.68
N THR A 115 -9.70 -2.86 -7.73
CA THR A 115 -10.95 -2.97 -8.45
C THR A 115 -11.68 -4.23 -7.97
N VAL A 116 -12.89 -4.07 -7.44
CA VAL A 116 -13.67 -5.16 -6.87
C VAL A 116 -14.86 -5.45 -7.78
N ASN A 117 -14.97 -6.70 -8.21
CA ASN A 117 -16.10 -7.23 -8.96
C ASN A 117 -16.91 -8.16 -8.07
N PRO A 118 -18.13 -8.55 -8.48
CA PRO A 118 -18.97 -9.44 -7.65
C PRO A 118 -18.33 -10.76 -7.26
N ASP A 119 -17.47 -11.30 -8.11
CA ASP A 119 -16.85 -12.61 -7.89
C ASP A 119 -15.34 -12.57 -7.75
N SER A 120 -14.71 -11.40 -7.92
CA SER A 120 -13.26 -11.29 -7.91
C SER A 120 -12.81 -9.86 -7.58
N TYR A 121 -11.52 -9.72 -7.35
CA TYR A 121 -10.90 -8.41 -7.19
C TYR A 121 -9.57 -8.40 -7.92
N LYS A 122 -9.12 -7.21 -8.29
CA LYS A 122 -7.84 -7.01 -8.98
C LYS A 122 -7.09 -5.87 -8.32
N THR A 123 -5.84 -6.11 -7.99
CA THR A 123 -4.95 -5.11 -7.39
C THR A 123 -4.04 -4.53 -8.46
N GLU A 124 -3.89 -3.20 -8.44
CA GLU A 124 -2.97 -2.49 -9.31
C GLU A 124 -2.15 -1.51 -8.48
N VAL A 125 -0.84 -1.54 -8.63
CA VAL A 125 0.06 -0.62 -7.95
C VAL A 125 0.22 0.62 -8.80
N ILE A 126 -0.13 1.79 -8.25
CA ILE A 126 -0.02 3.07 -8.96
C ILE A 126 1.38 3.66 -8.74
N HIS A 127 1.87 3.66 -7.50
CA HIS A 127 3.19 4.18 -7.14
C HIS A 127 3.95 3.26 -6.21
#